data_7c22846a2cec1efc1188b8b1e007bc6a
#
_entry.id   7c22846a2cec1efc1188b8b1e007bc6a
#
_cell.length_a   1.000
_cell.length_b   1.000
_cell.length_c   1.000
_cell.angle_alpha   90.00
_cell.angle_beta   90.00
_cell.angle_gamma   90.00
#
_symmetry.space_group_name_H-M   'P 1'
#
loop_
_entity.id
_entity.type
_entity.pdbx_description
1 polymer ?
#
loop_
_entity_poly.entity_id
_entity_poly.type
_entity_poly.pdbx_seq_one_letter_code
_entity_poly.pdbx_strand_id
1 'polypeptide(L)'
;MQTLKLILSVLGVIAVIYLLIKKRETKTVLIAVGLILCVVALKPMGALNAFTEYMTKAGLIKAICASMGFAFVMKYTKCDQHLVTLLTRPLRNIGFVLIPMTTILTYFINIAIPSAAGCSAVVGATIIPLLMASGVHPAMAGAAVLAGTFGSVLSPGSAHNIYVTDLVKKSIETYTVQDVIKVQIPSAFIALAIVLVVMMVMAVVFKDYTKGKNYMNESDAVQPEASEFKVNLIYALMPLVPLAILVVGGTELSKIELLKWTKMGVAEAMILGAIVTIVATLTNPEKITKEFFSGMGKAYADIMGIIIAAGVFVAGLKACGAIDVVIEWLKVDQSYVKFGGTFVPFIMGVVTGSGDAATFAFNQAVTIHAADLGFAQDKLGMAAAISGALGRSASPIAGAAIVCAGLAMVNPIQLAKRTFLGMLLSVVAIAFFVI
;
A
#
# COMPACT_ATOMS: atom_id res chain seq x y z
N MET A 1 16.32 -27.66 -25.32
CA MET A 1 15.43 -26.48 -25.50
C MET A 1 14.81 -26.00 -24.19
N GLN A 2 14.32 -26.91 -23.33
CA GLN A 2 13.68 -26.51 -22.05
C GLN A 2 14.67 -25.84 -21.08
N THR A 3 15.87 -26.39 -20.89
CA THR A 3 16.94 -25.81 -20.07
C THR A 3 17.32 -24.39 -20.51
N LEU A 4 17.39 -24.14 -21.83
CA LEU A 4 17.68 -22.82 -22.36
C LEU A 4 16.58 -21.81 -22.03
N LYS A 5 15.29 -22.18 -22.12
CA LYS A 5 14.14 -21.35 -21.75
C LYS A 5 14.16 -21.00 -20.25
N LEU A 6 14.52 -21.97 -19.39
CA LEU A 6 14.67 -21.73 -17.96
C LEU A 6 15.81 -20.75 -17.65
N ILE A 7 16.97 -20.92 -18.27
CA ILE A 7 18.11 -19.99 -18.13
C ILE A 7 17.69 -18.57 -18.55
N LEU A 8 17.02 -18.43 -19.69
CA LEU A 8 16.54 -17.14 -20.18
C LEU A 8 15.46 -16.53 -19.26
N SER A 9 14.64 -17.35 -18.59
CA SER A 9 13.70 -16.87 -17.59
C SER A 9 14.41 -16.29 -16.36
N VAL A 10 15.45 -16.97 -15.86
CA VAL A 10 16.27 -16.47 -14.75
C VAL A 10 16.96 -15.15 -15.14
N LEU A 11 17.56 -15.11 -16.34
CA LEU A 11 18.15 -13.88 -16.87
C LEU A 11 17.10 -12.77 -17.03
N GLY A 12 15.88 -13.10 -17.45
CA GLY A 12 14.75 -12.15 -17.50
C GLY A 12 14.40 -11.58 -16.14
N VAL A 13 14.32 -12.41 -15.09
CA VAL A 13 14.10 -11.94 -13.71
C VAL A 13 15.24 -11.03 -13.26
N ILE A 14 16.50 -11.42 -13.50
CA ILE A 14 17.66 -10.60 -13.16
C ILE A 14 17.64 -9.26 -13.92
N ALA A 15 17.27 -9.28 -15.21
CA ALA A 15 17.14 -8.07 -16.02
C ALA A 15 16.04 -7.13 -15.46
N VAL A 16 14.88 -7.67 -15.06
CA VAL A 16 13.82 -6.89 -14.41
C VAL A 16 14.37 -6.21 -13.15
N ILE A 17 14.99 -6.97 -12.24
CA ILE A 17 15.57 -6.42 -11.00
C ILE A 17 16.60 -5.33 -11.33
N TYR A 18 17.53 -5.60 -12.24
CA TYR A 18 18.56 -4.64 -12.65
C TYR A 18 17.97 -3.34 -13.22
N LEU A 19 17.01 -3.44 -14.13
CA LEU A 19 16.38 -2.28 -14.76
C LEU A 19 15.56 -1.45 -13.76
N LEU A 20 14.89 -2.11 -12.78
CA LEU A 20 14.17 -1.42 -11.71
C LEU A 20 15.14 -0.69 -10.75
N ILE A 21 16.29 -1.31 -10.41
CA ILE A 21 17.36 -0.63 -9.65
C ILE A 21 17.86 0.62 -10.43
N LYS A 22 17.94 0.54 -11.76
CA LYS A 22 18.28 1.68 -12.64
C LYS A 22 17.13 2.68 -12.79
N LYS A 23 16.06 2.56 -12.01
CA LYS A 23 14.88 3.45 -12.00
C LYS A 23 14.16 3.55 -13.37
N ARG A 24 14.19 2.49 -14.17
CA ARG A 24 13.38 2.40 -15.38
C ARG A 24 11.91 2.21 -15.01
N GLU A 25 11.03 2.68 -15.86
CA GLU A 25 9.59 2.63 -15.63
C GLU A 25 9.10 1.17 -15.51
N THR A 26 8.43 0.86 -14.39
CA THR A 26 8.11 -0.52 -13.97
C THR A 26 7.23 -1.25 -14.98
N LYS A 27 6.20 -0.61 -15.50
CA LYS A 27 5.25 -1.24 -16.44
C LYS A 27 5.96 -1.60 -17.75
N THR A 28 6.77 -0.68 -18.27
CA THR A 28 7.57 -0.91 -19.48
C THR A 28 8.53 -2.08 -19.33
N VAL A 29 9.24 -2.15 -18.20
CA VAL A 29 10.21 -3.23 -17.92
C VAL A 29 9.50 -4.58 -17.87
N LEU A 30 8.40 -4.70 -17.12
CA LEU A 30 7.67 -5.95 -16.97
C LEU A 30 7.04 -6.42 -18.28
N ILE A 31 6.42 -5.51 -19.06
CA ILE A 31 5.83 -5.83 -20.37
C ILE A 31 6.92 -6.26 -21.36
N ALA A 32 8.01 -5.50 -21.46
CA ALA A 32 9.07 -5.79 -22.43
C ALA A 32 9.72 -7.16 -22.15
N VAL A 33 10.11 -7.43 -20.90
CA VAL A 33 10.72 -8.71 -20.54
C VAL A 33 9.72 -9.85 -20.70
N GLY A 34 8.46 -9.68 -20.28
CA GLY A 34 7.42 -10.69 -20.45
C GLY A 34 7.16 -11.04 -21.92
N LEU A 35 7.09 -10.00 -22.78
CA LEU A 35 6.95 -10.19 -24.24
C LEU A 35 8.16 -10.95 -24.83
N ILE A 36 9.39 -10.54 -24.49
CA ILE A 36 10.62 -11.22 -24.94
C ILE A 36 10.59 -12.69 -24.54
N LEU A 37 10.25 -13.02 -23.30
CA LEU A 37 10.14 -14.40 -22.83
C LEU A 37 9.07 -15.19 -23.58
N CYS A 38 7.91 -14.60 -23.88
CA CYS A 38 6.87 -15.24 -24.69
C CYS A 38 7.36 -15.50 -26.14
N VAL A 39 8.11 -14.57 -26.74
CA VAL A 39 8.70 -14.74 -28.07
C VAL A 39 9.72 -15.87 -28.05
N VAL A 40 10.63 -15.89 -27.08
CA VAL A 40 11.63 -16.96 -26.90
C VAL A 40 10.96 -18.33 -26.68
N ALA A 41 9.83 -18.35 -25.98
CA ALA A 41 9.04 -19.58 -25.81
C ALA A 41 8.26 -20.01 -27.05
N LEU A 42 8.31 -19.23 -28.15
CA LEU A 42 7.52 -19.40 -29.37
C LEU A 42 6.00 -19.28 -29.14
N LYS A 43 5.59 -18.47 -28.14
CA LYS A 43 4.20 -18.22 -27.78
C LYS A 43 3.91 -16.70 -27.65
N PRO A 44 4.19 -15.86 -28.66
CA PRO A 44 4.07 -14.40 -28.54
C PRO A 44 2.65 -13.94 -28.18
N MET A 45 1.62 -14.64 -28.67
CA MET A 45 0.23 -14.36 -28.35
C MET A 45 -0.08 -14.50 -26.84
N GLY A 46 0.72 -15.27 -26.09
CA GLY A 46 0.55 -15.39 -24.64
C GLY A 46 0.69 -14.05 -23.89
N ALA A 47 1.61 -13.20 -24.34
CA ALA A 47 1.79 -11.85 -23.79
C ALA A 47 0.60 -10.94 -24.11
N LEU A 48 0.11 -10.96 -25.36
CA LEU A 48 -1.01 -10.14 -25.79
C LEU A 48 -2.32 -10.58 -25.13
N ASN A 49 -2.55 -11.88 -25.02
CA ASN A 49 -3.72 -12.43 -24.34
C ASN A 49 -3.71 -12.08 -22.84
N ALA A 50 -2.57 -12.18 -22.16
CA ALA A 50 -2.45 -11.77 -20.78
C ALA A 50 -2.72 -10.26 -20.61
N PHE A 51 -2.20 -9.43 -21.51
CA PHE A 51 -2.47 -8.00 -21.50
C PHE A 51 -3.98 -7.70 -21.58
N THR A 52 -4.66 -8.27 -22.56
CA THR A 52 -6.11 -8.04 -22.78
C THR A 52 -6.97 -8.66 -21.68
N GLU A 53 -6.60 -9.81 -21.12
CA GLU A 53 -7.28 -10.44 -19.99
C GLU A 53 -7.26 -9.55 -18.74
N TYR A 54 -6.07 -9.08 -18.35
CA TYR A 54 -5.95 -8.21 -17.18
C TYR A 54 -6.52 -6.81 -17.39
N MET A 55 -6.55 -6.31 -18.62
CA MET A 55 -7.12 -5.04 -19.01
C MET A 55 -8.65 -4.98 -18.79
N THR A 56 -9.33 -6.12 -18.81
CA THR A 56 -10.80 -6.22 -18.75
C THR A 56 -11.34 -6.87 -17.47
N LYS A 57 -10.50 -7.05 -16.42
CA LYS A 57 -10.94 -7.64 -15.15
C LYS A 57 -11.90 -6.73 -14.40
N ALA A 58 -13.20 -6.88 -14.70
CA ALA A 58 -14.26 -6.01 -14.19
C ALA A 58 -14.28 -5.88 -12.65
N GLY A 59 -14.04 -6.98 -11.90
CA GLY A 59 -14.00 -6.98 -10.44
C GLY A 59 -12.93 -6.04 -9.88
N LEU A 60 -11.73 -6.08 -10.47
CA LEU A 60 -10.61 -5.23 -10.07
C LEU A 60 -10.84 -3.77 -10.48
N ILE A 61 -11.22 -3.55 -11.76
CA ILE A 61 -11.38 -2.22 -12.32
C ILE A 61 -12.38 -1.39 -11.52
N LYS A 62 -13.61 -1.92 -11.30
CA LYS A 62 -14.65 -1.17 -10.62
C LYS A 62 -14.25 -0.77 -9.19
N ALA A 63 -13.65 -1.70 -8.42
CA ALA A 63 -13.32 -1.43 -7.03
C ALA A 63 -12.08 -0.52 -6.89
N ILE A 64 -11.02 -0.77 -7.65
CA ILE A 64 -9.77 0.02 -7.60
C ILE A 64 -10.03 1.44 -8.13
N CYS A 65 -10.73 1.56 -9.28
CA CYS A 65 -11.03 2.87 -9.86
C CYS A 65 -11.96 3.69 -8.96
N ALA A 66 -13.03 3.10 -8.41
CA ALA A 66 -13.93 3.82 -7.51
C ALA A 66 -13.21 4.28 -6.22
N SER A 67 -12.32 3.46 -5.65
CA SER A 67 -11.54 3.83 -4.46
C SER A 67 -10.63 5.03 -4.72
N MET A 68 -9.95 5.07 -5.84
CA MET A 68 -9.10 6.21 -6.19
C MET A 68 -9.95 7.43 -6.59
N GLY A 69 -11.08 7.23 -7.25
CA GLY A 69 -12.04 8.30 -7.53
C GLY A 69 -12.49 8.99 -6.24
N PHE A 70 -12.86 8.23 -5.23
CA PHE A 70 -13.21 8.76 -3.91
C PHE A 70 -12.04 9.49 -3.24
N ALA A 71 -10.81 8.95 -3.31
CA ALA A 71 -9.63 9.61 -2.76
C ALA A 71 -9.36 10.98 -3.40
N PHE A 72 -9.61 11.14 -4.70
CA PHE A 72 -9.51 12.43 -5.40
C PHE A 72 -10.58 13.41 -4.93
N VAL A 73 -11.80 12.97 -4.69
CA VAL A 73 -12.86 13.79 -4.09
C VAL A 73 -12.46 14.28 -2.71
N MET A 74 -11.91 13.41 -1.85
CA MET A 74 -11.42 13.78 -0.51
C MET A 74 -10.35 14.85 -0.57
N LYS A 75 -9.40 14.70 -1.50
CA LYS A 75 -8.32 15.68 -1.73
C LYS A 75 -8.88 17.02 -2.23
N TYR A 76 -9.78 17.00 -3.19
CA TYR A 76 -10.38 18.20 -3.75
C TYR A 76 -11.20 19.00 -2.72
N THR A 77 -12.01 18.30 -1.93
CA THR A 77 -12.84 18.90 -0.87
C THR A 77 -12.07 19.24 0.41
N LYS A 78 -10.78 18.88 0.48
CA LYS A 78 -9.91 18.98 1.66
C LYS A 78 -10.42 18.21 2.89
N CYS A 79 -11.36 17.28 2.72
CA CYS A 79 -11.90 16.46 3.81
C CYS A 79 -10.79 15.61 4.48
N ASP A 80 -9.80 15.14 3.73
CA ASP A 80 -8.60 14.49 4.23
C ASP A 80 -7.79 15.40 5.16
N GLN A 81 -7.62 16.68 4.83
CA GLN A 81 -6.93 17.66 5.69
C GLN A 81 -7.70 17.92 6.99
N HIS A 82 -9.04 18.01 6.93
CA HIS A 82 -9.87 18.14 8.13
C HIS A 82 -9.72 16.94 9.07
N LEU A 83 -9.72 15.71 8.55
CA LEU A 83 -9.51 14.49 9.32
C LEU A 83 -8.12 14.51 9.99
N VAL A 84 -7.07 14.77 9.22
CA VAL A 84 -5.69 14.80 9.75
C VAL A 84 -5.55 15.88 10.81
N THR A 85 -6.02 17.10 10.54
CA THR A 85 -5.91 18.20 11.52
C THR A 85 -6.68 17.90 12.81
N LEU A 86 -7.86 17.27 12.72
CA LEU A 86 -8.64 16.84 13.89
C LEU A 86 -7.84 15.86 14.76
N LEU A 87 -7.25 14.85 14.15
CA LEU A 87 -6.53 13.78 14.84
C LEU A 87 -5.15 14.22 15.36
N THR A 88 -4.53 15.26 14.78
CA THR A 88 -3.19 15.73 15.17
C THR A 88 -3.22 16.78 16.30
N ARG A 89 -4.34 17.47 16.50
CA ARG A 89 -4.45 18.52 17.54
C ARG A 89 -4.02 18.09 18.95
N PRO A 90 -4.37 16.88 19.45
CA PRO A 90 -4.00 16.46 20.82
C PRO A 90 -2.51 16.22 21.00
N LEU A 91 -1.72 16.12 19.92
CA LEU A 91 -0.33 15.65 19.97
C LEU A 91 0.69 16.76 20.28
N ARG A 92 0.29 18.01 20.43
CA ARG A 92 1.19 19.18 20.43
C ARG A 92 2.22 19.26 21.56
N ASN A 93 2.09 18.50 22.67
CA ASN A 93 2.92 18.69 23.87
C ASN A 93 3.46 17.41 24.52
N ILE A 94 3.63 16.30 23.78
CA ILE A 94 3.98 15.00 24.37
C ILE A 94 5.46 14.60 24.22
N GLY A 95 6.33 15.51 23.73
CA GLY A 95 7.79 15.30 23.71
C GLY A 95 8.22 14.07 22.90
N PHE A 96 9.11 13.23 23.47
CA PHE A 96 9.64 12.04 22.80
C PHE A 96 8.57 11.05 22.36
N VAL A 97 7.45 10.95 23.10
CA VAL A 97 6.31 10.06 22.80
C VAL A 97 5.62 10.48 21.49
N LEU A 98 5.86 11.68 21.00
CA LEU A 98 5.33 12.14 19.73
C LEU A 98 5.79 11.28 18.54
N ILE A 99 6.98 10.67 18.62
CA ILE A 99 7.51 9.79 17.55
C ILE A 99 6.61 8.55 17.34
N PRO A 100 6.41 7.66 18.32
CA PRO A 100 5.54 6.50 18.14
C PRO A 100 4.07 6.90 17.92
N MET A 101 3.58 7.96 18.57
CA MET A 101 2.21 8.44 18.35
C MET A 101 1.99 8.92 16.92
N THR A 102 2.97 9.55 16.30
CA THR A 102 2.91 9.90 14.87
C THR A 102 2.81 8.66 13.99
N THR A 103 3.61 7.64 14.26
CA THR A 103 3.57 6.39 13.51
C THR A 103 2.20 5.70 13.63
N ILE A 104 1.65 5.61 14.84
CA ILE A 104 0.31 5.08 15.10
C ILE A 104 -0.75 5.88 14.35
N LEU A 105 -0.71 7.19 14.48
CA LEU A 105 -1.68 8.08 13.85
C LEU A 105 -1.64 7.96 12.32
N THR A 106 -0.44 7.99 11.75
CA THR A 106 -0.25 7.82 10.30
C THR A 106 -0.77 6.46 9.84
N TYR A 107 -0.54 5.40 10.63
CA TYR A 107 -1.04 4.06 10.35
C TYR A 107 -2.57 4.04 10.23
N PHE A 108 -3.28 4.59 11.21
CA PHE A 108 -4.75 4.61 11.18
C PHE A 108 -5.30 5.55 10.09
N ILE A 109 -4.66 6.70 9.87
CA ILE A 109 -5.04 7.60 8.77
C ILE A 109 -4.83 6.89 7.42
N ASN A 110 -3.78 6.09 7.26
CA ASN A 110 -3.49 5.38 6.03
C ASN A 110 -4.50 4.25 5.73
N ILE A 111 -5.28 3.80 6.73
CA ILE A 111 -6.44 2.92 6.46
C ILE A 111 -7.52 3.70 5.70
N ALA A 112 -7.81 4.93 6.10
CA ALA A 112 -8.82 5.79 5.46
C ALA A 112 -8.32 6.40 4.13
N ILE A 113 -7.01 6.68 4.04
CA ILE A 113 -6.34 7.22 2.85
C ILE A 113 -5.31 6.21 2.36
N PRO A 114 -5.69 5.17 1.58
CA PRO A 114 -4.82 4.02 1.29
C PRO A 114 -3.63 4.31 0.37
N SER A 115 -3.49 5.53 -0.13
CA SER A 115 -2.29 5.97 -0.85
C SER A 115 -1.18 6.36 0.12
N ALA A 116 -0.07 5.62 0.15
CA ALA A 116 1.06 5.93 1.02
C ALA A 116 1.65 7.33 0.75
N ALA A 117 1.83 7.71 -0.52
CA ALA A 117 2.33 9.03 -0.87
C ALA A 117 1.30 10.14 -0.55
N GLY A 118 0.00 9.90 -0.79
CA GLY A 118 -1.07 10.81 -0.43
C GLY A 118 -1.17 11.01 1.08
N CYS A 119 -1.18 9.93 1.85
CA CYS A 119 -1.16 9.98 3.32
C CYS A 119 0.08 10.72 3.84
N SER A 120 1.27 10.43 3.30
CA SER A 120 2.51 11.12 3.64
C SER A 120 2.46 12.62 3.38
N ALA A 121 1.84 13.04 2.29
CA ALA A 121 1.71 14.46 1.96
C ALA A 121 0.83 15.20 2.97
N VAL A 122 -0.34 14.65 3.29
CA VAL A 122 -1.33 15.33 4.17
C VAL A 122 -0.88 15.26 5.64
N VAL A 123 -0.50 14.08 6.13
CA VAL A 123 -0.03 13.88 7.51
C VAL A 123 1.31 14.59 7.70
N GLY A 124 2.24 14.41 6.75
CA GLY A 124 3.59 14.96 6.85
C GLY A 124 3.61 16.49 6.87
N ALA A 125 2.80 17.16 6.04
CA ALA A 125 2.71 18.62 6.05
C ALA A 125 2.32 19.20 7.41
N THR A 126 1.52 18.45 8.18
CA THR A 126 1.05 18.90 9.51
C THR A 126 1.98 18.45 10.64
N ILE A 127 2.43 17.19 10.63
CA ILE A 127 3.11 16.59 11.78
C ILE A 127 4.64 16.73 11.71
N ILE A 128 5.26 16.70 10.53
CA ILE A 128 6.72 16.81 10.43
C ILE A 128 7.23 18.14 11.04
N PRO A 129 6.65 19.32 10.70
CA PRO A 129 7.02 20.56 11.35
C PRO A 129 6.79 20.54 12.86
N LEU A 130 5.67 19.95 13.33
CA LEU A 130 5.37 19.81 14.75
C LEU A 130 6.42 18.99 15.51
N LEU A 131 6.84 17.85 14.94
CA LEU A 131 7.92 17.01 15.47
C LEU A 131 9.24 17.78 15.56
N MET A 132 9.60 18.49 14.49
CA MET A 132 10.82 19.28 14.42
C MET A 132 10.83 20.41 15.46
N ALA A 133 9.72 21.12 15.61
CA ALA A 133 9.54 22.16 16.64
C ALA A 133 9.58 21.58 18.07
N SER A 134 9.19 20.33 18.26
CA SER A 134 9.20 19.63 19.56
C SER A 134 10.54 18.99 19.91
N GLY A 135 11.60 19.19 19.12
CA GLY A 135 12.95 18.69 19.37
C GLY A 135 13.28 17.35 18.73
N VAL A 136 12.45 16.85 17.81
CA VAL A 136 12.72 15.66 17.02
C VAL A 136 13.55 16.02 15.78
N HIS A 137 14.64 15.30 15.57
CA HIS A 137 15.50 15.50 14.38
C HIS A 137 14.71 15.33 13.09
N PRO A 138 14.91 16.17 12.06
CA PRO A 138 14.15 16.13 10.81
C PRO A 138 14.05 14.76 10.15
N ALA A 139 15.15 14.00 10.15
CA ALA A 139 15.17 12.65 9.58
C ALA A 139 14.27 11.67 10.36
N MET A 140 14.15 11.78 11.67
CA MET A 140 13.25 10.97 12.47
C MET A 140 11.81 11.46 12.33
N ALA A 141 11.58 12.76 12.21
CA ALA A 141 10.26 13.34 11.96
C ALA A 141 9.64 12.78 10.65
N GLY A 142 10.42 12.80 9.56
CA GLY A 142 10.01 12.20 8.30
C GLY A 142 9.86 10.67 8.37
N ALA A 143 10.76 9.99 9.10
CA ALA A 143 10.73 8.54 9.27
C ALA A 143 9.50 8.07 10.08
N ALA A 144 9.08 8.82 11.09
CA ALA A 144 7.90 8.48 11.91
C ALA A 144 6.60 8.49 11.08
N VAL A 145 6.45 9.45 10.17
CA VAL A 145 5.34 9.47 9.21
C VAL A 145 5.46 8.32 8.22
N LEU A 146 6.63 8.14 7.58
CA LEU A 146 6.87 7.08 6.61
C LEU A 146 6.58 5.70 7.21
N ALA A 147 7.01 5.47 8.45
CA ALA A 147 6.85 4.20 9.15
C ALA A 147 5.38 3.78 9.33
N GLY A 148 4.43 4.73 9.41
CA GLY A 148 3.00 4.43 9.52
C GLY A 148 2.31 4.14 8.17
N THR A 149 2.97 4.33 7.02
CA THR A 149 2.31 4.26 5.71
C THR A 149 1.97 2.86 5.21
N PHE A 150 2.18 1.80 5.98
CA PHE A 150 1.71 0.46 5.66
C PHE A 150 0.31 0.14 6.20
N GLY A 151 -0.35 1.05 6.93
CA GLY A 151 -1.73 0.88 7.43
C GLY A 151 -2.76 0.57 6.34
N SER A 152 -2.49 0.97 5.09
CA SER A 152 -3.35 0.66 3.93
C SER A 152 -3.61 -0.83 3.72
N VAL A 153 -2.82 -1.74 4.30
CA VAL A 153 -3.07 -3.20 4.26
C VAL A 153 -4.38 -3.60 4.96
N LEU A 154 -4.91 -2.75 5.83
CA LEU A 154 -6.23 -2.93 6.47
C LEU A 154 -7.33 -2.10 5.78
N SER A 155 -7.03 -1.37 4.70
CA SER A 155 -8.03 -0.57 4.00
C SER A 155 -8.84 -1.44 3.04
N PRO A 156 -10.18 -1.39 3.09
CA PRO A 156 -11.00 -2.07 2.08
C PRO A 156 -10.82 -1.49 0.67
N GLY A 157 -10.35 -0.24 0.55
CA GLY A 157 -10.02 0.40 -0.72
C GLY A 157 -8.61 0.11 -1.24
N SER A 158 -7.81 -0.69 -0.53
CA SER A 158 -6.49 -1.08 -0.99
C SER A 158 -6.54 -2.02 -2.19
N ALA A 159 -5.76 -1.72 -3.22
CA ALA A 159 -5.69 -2.54 -4.43
C ALA A 159 -5.25 -3.99 -4.15
N HIS A 160 -4.38 -4.21 -3.15
CA HIS A 160 -3.95 -5.55 -2.74
C HIS A 160 -5.10 -6.36 -2.15
N ASN A 161 -5.89 -5.77 -1.25
CA ASN A 161 -7.01 -6.42 -0.61
C ASN A 161 -8.09 -6.78 -1.64
N ILE A 162 -8.36 -5.85 -2.57
CA ILE A 162 -9.27 -6.08 -3.70
C ILE A 162 -8.76 -7.21 -4.59
N TYR A 163 -7.44 -7.22 -4.90
CA TYR A 163 -6.85 -8.24 -5.74
C TYR A 163 -6.92 -9.64 -5.12
N VAL A 164 -6.53 -9.78 -3.83
CA VAL A 164 -6.59 -11.07 -3.13
C VAL A 164 -8.03 -11.54 -2.98
N THR A 165 -8.97 -10.61 -2.71
CA THR A 165 -10.41 -10.93 -2.70
C THR A 165 -10.86 -11.51 -4.05
N ASP A 166 -10.51 -10.88 -5.17
CA ASP A 166 -10.86 -11.35 -6.52
C ASP A 166 -10.23 -12.72 -6.82
N LEU A 167 -9.03 -12.96 -6.31
CA LEU A 167 -8.34 -14.23 -6.47
C LEU A 167 -9.07 -15.37 -5.74
N VAL A 168 -9.43 -15.16 -4.47
CA VAL A 168 -10.10 -16.17 -3.62
C VAL A 168 -11.55 -16.41 -4.05
N LYS A 169 -12.23 -15.39 -4.57
CA LYS A 169 -13.60 -15.49 -5.09
C LYS A 169 -13.79 -16.54 -6.20
N LYS A 170 -12.73 -16.90 -6.90
CA LYS A 170 -12.78 -17.96 -7.90
C LYS A 170 -13.09 -19.34 -7.29
N SER A 171 -12.74 -19.53 -6.01
CA SER A 171 -12.99 -20.77 -5.27
C SER A 171 -14.12 -20.62 -4.24
N ILE A 172 -14.34 -19.41 -3.69
CA ILE A 172 -15.33 -19.11 -2.65
C ILE A 172 -16.10 -17.85 -3.08
N GLU A 173 -17.22 -18.01 -3.76
CA GLU A 173 -18.00 -16.92 -4.37
C GLU A 173 -18.44 -15.85 -3.34
N THR A 174 -18.75 -16.27 -2.11
CA THR A 174 -19.19 -15.39 -1.02
C THR A 174 -18.08 -14.62 -0.33
N TYR A 175 -16.81 -14.87 -0.70
CA TYR A 175 -15.65 -14.24 -0.07
C TYR A 175 -15.62 -12.73 -0.31
N THR A 176 -15.31 -11.95 0.74
CA THR A 176 -15.41 -10.49 0.72
C THR A 176 -14.05 -9.84 1.07
N VAL A 177 -13.94 -8.53 0.81
CA VAL A 177 -12.75 -7.76 1.20
C VAL A 177 -12.60 -7.70 2.74
N GLN A 178 -13.70 -7.80 3.49
CA GLN A 178 -13.68 -7.86 4.95
C GLN A 178 -13.03 -9.15 5.46
N ASP A 179 -13.20 -10.26 4.75
CA ASP A 179 -12.58 -11.53 5.13
C ASP A 179 -11.07 -11.48 4.90
N VAL A 180 -10.63 -10.88 3.81
CA VAL A 180 -9.19 -10.58 3.57
C VAL A 180 -8.63 -9.70 4.69
N ILE A 181 -9.35 -8.66 5.11
CA ILE A 181 -8.91 -7.77 6.19
C ILE A 181 -8.79 -8.54 7.51
N LYS A 182 -9.76 -9.42 7.84
CA LYS A 182 -9.68 -10.26 9.05
C LYS A 182 -8.43 -11.12 9.08
N VAL A 183 -8.07 -11.74 7.96
CA VAL A 183 -6.82 -12.52 7.82
C VAL A 183 -5.59 -11.65 8.02
N GLN A 184 -5.64 -10.39 7.60
CA GLN A 184 -4.51 -9.46 7.68
C GLN A 184 -4.31 -8.83 9.07
N ILE A 185 -5.35 -8.75 9.90
CA ILE A 185 -5.29 -8.08 11.21
C ILE A 185 -4.10 -8.54 12.08
N PRO A 186 -3.85 -9.86 12.30
CA PRO A 186 -2.74 -10.30 13.15
C PRO A 186 -1.39 -9.82 12.62
N SER A 187 -1.11 -10.00 11.34
CA SER A 187 0.15 -9.57 10.71
C SER A 187 0.35 -8.06 10.84
N ALA A 188 -0.71 -7.29 10.61
CA ALA A 188 -0.68 -5.85 10.61
C ALA A 188 -0.37 -5.27 12.00
N PHE A 189 -0.98 -5.82 13.06
CA PHE A 189 -0.73 -5.35 14.43
C PHE A 189 0.61 -5.85 14.99
N ILE A 190 1.05 -7.07 14.64
CA ILE A 190 2.39 -7.55 14.98
C ILE A 190 3.44 -6.62 14.34
N ALA A 191 3.29 -6.33 13.05
CA ALA A 191 4.19 -5.41 12.35
C ALA A 191 4.18 -4.02 12.99
N LEU A 192 3.01 -3.47 13.31
CA LEU A 192 2.89 -2.17 13.96
C LEU A 192 3.64 -2.15 15.29
N ALA A 193 3.42 -3.15 16.15
CA ALA A 193 4.07 -3.23 17.45
C ALA A 193 5.61 -3.27 17.33
N ILE A 194 6.13 -4.10 16.41
CA ILE A 194 7.57 -4.19 16.15
C ILE A 194 8.12 -2.87 15.64
N VAL A 195 7.45 -2.26 14.66
CA VAL A 195 7.86 -0.97 14.09
C VAL A 195 7.91 0.11 15.16
N LEU A 196 6.90 0.20 16.05
CA LEU A 196 6.86 1.18 17.13
C LEU A 196 8.06 1.03 18.08
N VAL A 197 8.33 -0.20 18.53
CA VAL A 197 9.46 -0.47 19.43
C VAL A 197 10.79 -0.12 18.74
N VAL A 198 10.97 -0.57 17.50
CA VAL A 198 12.23 -0.31 16.77
C VAL A 198 12.40 1.18 16.48
N MET A 199 11.34 1.91 16.12
CA MET A 199 11.42 3.36 15.90
C MET A 199 11.86 4.10 17.16
N MET A 200 11.38 3.70 18.33
CA MET A 200 11.84 4.27 19.62
C MET A 200 13.33 3.95 19.87
N VAL A 201 13.74 2.71 19.65
CA VAL A 201 15.16 2.30 19.76
C VAL A 201 16.03 3.10 18.81
N MET A 202 15.63 3.22 17.55
CA MET A 202 16.38 3.99 16.54
C MET A 202 16.45 5.48 16.89
N ALA A 203 15.39 6.05 17.47
CA ALA A 203 15.42 7.43 17.95
C ALA A 203 16.48 7.67 19.04
N VAL A 204 16.68 6.68 19.92
CA VAL A 204 17.73 6.72 20.96
C VAL A 204 19.11 6.50 20.32
N VAL A 205 19.28 5.49 19.46
CA VAL A 205 20.56 5.16 18.81
C VAL A 205 21.09 6.32 17.97
N PHE A 206 20.24 6.97 17.21
CA PHE A 206 20.62 8.13 16.37
C PHE A 206 20.62 9.46 17.14
N LYS A 207 20.24 9.44 18.45
CA LYS A 207 20.09 10.65 19.28
C LYS A 207 19.16 11.68 18.62
N ASP A 208 18.05 11.20 18.08
CA ASP A 208 17.12 11.98 17.27
C ASP A 208 16.12 12.82 18.07
N TYR A 209 16.28 12.91 19.39
CA TYR A 209 15.45 13.76 20.24
C TYR A 209 16.29 14.59 21.20
N THR A 210 16.08 15.90 21.19
CA THR A 210 16.71 16.83 22.12
C THR A 210 15.65 17.74 22.71
N LYS A 211 15.36 17.61 24.00
CA LYS A 211 14.34 18.41 24.70
C LYS A 211 14.67 19.91 24.60
N GLY A 212 13.69 20.71 24.21
CA GLY A 212 13.84 22.16 24.10
C GLY A 212 14.55 22.67 22.85
N LYS A 213 15.04 21.78 21.98
CA LYS A 213 15.62 22.17 20.69
C LYS A 213 14.50 22.36 19.66
N ASN A 214 14.59 23.43 18.90
CA ASN A 214 13.75 23.65 17.72
C ASN A 214 14.63 23.44 16.47
N TYR A 215 14.22 22.52 15.59
CA TYR A 215 14.90 22.24 14.31
C TYR A 215 14.30 23.00 13.12
N MET A 216 13.28 23.84 13.38
CA MET A 216 12.74 24.73 12.35
C MET A 216 13.65 25.97 12.26
N ASN A 217 14.16 26.29 11.07
CA ASN A 217 14.85 27.57 10.84
C ASN A 217 13.83 28.71 10.83
N GLU A 218 14.19 29.87 11.35
CA GLU A 218 13.30 31.06 11.35
C GLU A 218 12.88 31.51 9.95
N SER A 219 13.72 31.26 8.92
CA SER A 219 13.43 31.54 7.52
C SER A 219 12.53 30.50 6.84
N ASP A 220 12.48 29.28 7.37
CA ASP A 220 11.70 28.13 6.82
C ASP A 220 10.40 27.91 7.63
N ALA A 221 10.11 28.78 8.57
CA ALA A 221 8.81 28.89 9.15
C ALA A 221 7.84 29.37 8.07
N VAL A 222 7.57 28.49 7.08
CA VAL A 222 6.25 28.43 6.50
C VAL A 222 5.36 28.31 7.72
N GLN A 223 4.83 29.46 8.14
CA GLN A 223 3.86 29.50 9.25
C GLN A 223 2.92 28.37 8.92
N PRO A 224 2.77 27.39 9.81
CA PRO A 224 1.74 26.41 9.57
C PRO A 224 0.46 27.23 9.50
N GLU A 225 -0.14 27.35 8.31
CA GLU A 225 -1.53 27.81 8.19
C GLU A 225 -2.45 26.97 9.12
N ALA A 226 -1.88 25.95 9.74
CA ALA A 226 -2.46 25.13 10.79
C ALA A 226 -2.89 25.90 12.05
N SER A 227 -2.44 27.13 12.28
CA SER A 227 -2.92 27.92 13.44
C SER A 227 -4.31 28.50 13.23
N GLU A 228 -4.78 28.61 11.98
CA GLU A 228 -6.11 29.14 11.67
C GLU A 228 -7.05 28.18 10.92
N PHE A 229 -6.58 26.98 10.54
CA PHE A 229 -7.43 26.02 9.84
C PHE A 229 -8.56 25.55 10.79
N LYS A 230 -9.74 26.13 10.62
CA LYS A 230 -10.95 25.76 11.39
C LYS A 230 -11.41 24.39 10.94
N VAL A 231 -11.18 23.38 11.80
CA VAL A 231 -11.65 22.02 11.52
C VAL A 231 -13.17 21.99 11.53
N ASN A 232 -13.72 21.52 10.41
CA ASN A 232 -15.12 21.14 10.32
C ASN A 232 -15.24 19.63 10.60
N LEU A 233 -15.96 19.26 11.66
CA LEU A 233 -16.11 17.87 12.07
C LEU A 233 -16.82 17.01 11.00
N ILE A 234 -17.79 17.58 10.30
CA ILE A 234 -18.52 16.88 9.23
C ILE A 234 -17.56 16.53 8.10
N TYR A 235 -16.72 17.49 7.67
CA TYR A 235 -15.71 17.25 6.62
C TYR A 235 -14.68 16.22 7.06
N ALA A 236 -14.26 16.25 8.34
CA ALA A 236 -13.31 15.28 8.87
C ALA A 236 -13.85 13.83 8.90
N LEU A 237 -15.16 13.66 8.95
CA LEU A 237 -15.78 12.33 8.95
C LEU A 237 -15.96 11.74 7.53
N MET A 238 -15.94 12.57 6.49
CA MET A 238 -16.20 12.11 5.12
C MET A 238 -15.27 10.98 4.63
N PRO A 239 -13.94 11.02 4.88
CA PRO A 239 -13.05 9.91 4.50
C PRO A 239 -13.39 8.57 5.17
N LEU A 240 -14.08 8.62 6.30
CA LEU A 240 -14.46 7.43 7.08
C LEU A 240 -15.80 6.84 6.65
N VAL A 241 -16.62 7.54 5.86
CA VAL A 241 -17.96 7.09 5.47
C VAL A 241 -17.95 5.75 4.73
N PRO A 242 -17.16 5.54 3.65
CA PRO A 242 -17.12 4.24 2.98
C PRO A 242 -16.59 3.13 3.88
N LEU A 243 -15.59 3.44 4.72
CA LEU A 243 -15.04 2.50 5.68
C LEU A 243 -16.09 2.03 6.68
N ALA A 244 -16.85 2.97 7.26
CA ALA A 244 -17.94 2.66 8.20
C ALA A 244 -19.03 1.78 7.54
N ILE A 245 -19.45 2.10 6.31
CA ILE A 245 -20.42 1.31 5.56
C ILE A 245 -19.91 -0.12 5.37
N LEU A 246 -18.69 -0.29 4.91
CA LEU A 246 -18.10 -1.61 4.65
C LEU A 246 -17.87 -2.42 5.94
N VAL A 247 -17.47 -1.78 7.04
CA VAL A 247 -17.34 -2.45 8.34
C VAL A 247 -18.70 -2.91 8.84
N VAL A 248 -19.71 -2.05 8.85
CA VAL A 248 -21.06 -2.41 9.27
C VAL A 248 -21.63 -3.53 8.39
N GLY A 249 -21.46 -3.43 7.07
CA GLY A 249 -21.89 -4.44 6.09
C GLY A 249 -21.26 -5.82 6.29
N GLY A 250 -20.01 -5.86 6.80
CA GLY A 250 -19.27 -7.10 7.10
C GLY A 250 -19.49 -7.66 8.50
N THR A 251 -20.31 -7.04 9.33
CA THR A 251 -20.61 -7.47 10.71
C THR A 251 -22.04 -7.99 10.85
N GLU A 252 -22.34 -8.58 12.02
CA GLU A 252 -23.71 -9.01 12.39
C GLU A 252 -24.73 -7.85 12.38
N LEU A 253 -24.27 -6.60 12.52
CA LEU A 253 -25.13 -5.42 12.45
C LEU A 253 -25.91 -5.32 11.11
N SER A 254 -25.32 -5.83 10.04
CA SER A 254 -25.98 -5.87 8.73
C SER A 254 -27.16 -6.84 8.64
N LYS A 255 -27.43 -7.65 9.68
CA LYS A 255 -28.65 -8.48 9.79
C LYS A 255 -29.86 -7.67 10.28
N ILE A 256 -29.63 -6.50 10.88
CA ILE A 256 -30.69 -5.58 11.27
C ILE A 256 -31.31 -5.01 10.00
N GLU A 257 -32.65 -5.06 9.89
CA GLU A 257 -33.41 -4.65 8.67
C GLU A 257 -32.98 -3.26 8.17
N LEU A 258 -32.87 -2.28 9.08
CA LEU A 258 -32.49 -0.91 8.78
C LEU A 258 -31.05 -0.78 8.21
N LEU A 259 -30.14 -1.75 8.48
CA LEU A 259 -28.75 -1.72 8.07
C LEU A 259 -28.42 -2.71 6.93
N LYS A 260 -29.40 -3.46 6.42
CA LYS A 260 -29.19 -4.42 5.32
C LYS A 260 -28.58 -3.77 4.06
N TRP A 261 -28.91 -2.52 3.80
CA TRP A 261 -28.39 -1.77 2.67
C TRP A 261 -26.87 -1.56 2.71
N THR A 262 -26.23 -1.69 3.91
CA THR A 262 -24.76 -1.57 4.02
C THR A 262 -24.02 -2.77 3.43
N LYS A 263 -24.72 -3.88 3.13
CA LYS A 263 -24.16 -5.03 2.40
C LYS A 263 -23.95 -4.67 0.94
N MET A 264 -22.85 -3.96 0.67
CA MET A 264 -22.47 -3.56 -0.68
C MET A 264 -20.99 -3.79 -0.92
N GLY A 265 -20.57 -3.76 -2.17
CA GLY A 265 -19.16 -3.87 -2.55
C GLY A 265 -18.39 -2.58 -2.30
N VAL A 266 -17.06 -2.68 -2.46
CA VAL A 266 -16.15 -1.53 -2.28
C VAL A 266 -16.51 -0.38 -3.23
N ALA A 267 -16.81 -0.69 -4.50
CA ALA A 267 -17.10 0.34 -5.49
C ALA A 267 -18.34 1.15 -5.12
N GLU A 268 -19.41 0.45 -4.74
CA GLU A 268 -20.68 1.06 -4.35
C GLU A 268 -20.51 1.93 -3.10
N ALA A 269 -19.77 1.47 -2.10
CA ALA A 269 -19.46 2.23 -0.88
C ALA A 269 -18.68 3.51 -1.18
N MET A 270 -17.69 3.44 -2.07
CA MET A 270 -16.89 4.60 -2.47
C MET A 270 -17.70 5.64 -3.25
N ILE A 271 -18.56 5.19 -4.16
CA ILE A 271 -19.48 6.06 -4.91
C ILE A 271 -20.47 6.74 -3.93
N LEU A 272 -21.06 5.96 -3.02
CA LEU A 272 -21.97 6.51 -2.02
C LEU A 272 -21.27 7.52 -1.11
N GLY A 273 -20.02 7.24 -0.70
CA GLY A 273 -19.18 8.18 0.05
C GLY A 273 -18.95 9.50 -0.69
N ALA A 274 -18.71 9.45 -2.01
CA ALA A 274 -18.57 10.65 -2.84
C ALA A 274 -19.90 11.44 -2.91
N ILE A 275 -21.03 10.76 -3.04
CA ILE A 275 -22.36 11.40 -3.04
C ILE A 275 -22.64 12.07 -1.69
N VAL A 276 -22.39 11.37 -0.58
CA VAL A 276 -22.53 11.95 0.77
C VAL A 276 -21.64 13.17 0.94
N THR A 277 -20.45 13.15 0.39
CA THR A 277 -19.53 14.29 0.43
C THR A 277 -20.06 15.50 -0.33
N ILE A 278 -20.74 15.32 -1.48
CA ILE A 278 -21.39 16.42 -2.20
C ILE A 278 -22.41 17.12 -1.29
N VAL A 279 -23.24 16.34 -0.63
CA VAL A 279 -24.30 16.86 0.27
C VAL A 279 -23.69 17.52 1.50
N ALA A 280 -22.69 16.89 2.13
CA ALA A 280 -22.08 17.38 3.35
C ALA A 280 -21.25 18.65 3.15
N THR A 281 -20.59 18.79 1.98
CA THR A 281 -19.70 19.94 1.71
C THR A 281 -20.39 21.02 0.87
N LEU A 282 -21.59 20.77 0.36
CA LEU A 282 -22.30 21.65 -0.59
C LEU A 282 -21.41 22.05 -1.78
N THR A 283 -20.46 21.23 -2.14
CA THR A 283 -19.56 21.48 -3.26
C THR A 283 -20.27 21.19 -4.58
N ASN A 284 -19.94 21.98 -5.63
CA ASN A 284 -20.54 21.81 -6.94
C ASN A 284 -20.39 20.36 -7.46
N PRO A 285 -21.52 19.65 -7.74
CA PRO A 285 -21.50 18.26 -8.19
C PRO A 285 -20.67 18.01 -9.45
N GLU A 286 -20.65 18.95 -10.40
CA GLU A 286 -19.88 18.83 -11.65
C GLU A 286 -18.38 18.73 -11.36
N LYS A 287 -17.88 19.55 -10.42
CA LYS A 287 -16.47 19.54 -10.01
C LYS A 287 -16.10 18.24 -9.32
N ILE A 288 -16.95 17.76 -8.40
CA ILE A 288 -16.73 16.49 -7.71
C ILE A 288 -16.77 15.32 -8.69
N THR A 289 -17.70 15.32 -9.64
CA THR A 289 -17.77 14.29 -10.68
C THR A 289 -16.51 14.29 -11.54
N LYS A 290 -16.02 15.45 -11.94
CA LYS A 290 -14.78 15.58 -12.71
C LYS A 290 -13.57 15.02 -11.94
N GLU A 291 -13.43 15.36 -10.67
CA GLU A 291 -12.35 14.84 -9.81
C GLU A 291 -12.47 13.32 -9.60
N PHE A 292 -13.67 12.82 -9.37
CA PHE A 292 -13.92 11.38 -9.23
C PHE A 292 -13.46 10.60 -10.48
N PHE A 293 -13.88 11.02 -11.67
CA PHE A 293 -13.46 10.38 -12.92
C PHE A 293 -11.98 10.58 -13.23
N SER A 294 -11.38 11.71 -12.87
CA SER A 294 -9.94 11.92 -12.93
C SER A 294 -9.17 10.91 -12.07
N GLY A 295 -9.65 10.68 -10.83
CA GLY A 295 -9.10 9.66 -9.94
C GLY A 295 -9.26 8.25 -10.50
N MET A 296 -10.41 7.93 -11.08
CA MET A 296 -10.64 6.64 -11.76
C MET A 296 -9.64 6.41 -12.90
N GLY A 297 -9.44 7.41 -13.77
CA GLY A 297 -8.49 7.34 -14.88
C GLY A 297 -7.06 7.12 -14.39
N LYS A 298 -6.66 7.84 -13.32
CA LYS A 298 -5.35 7.68 -12.71
C LYS A 298 -5.16 6.29 -12.10
N ALA A 299 -6.18 5.74 -11.44
CA ALA A 299 -6.13 4.38 -10.91
C ALA A 299 -5.93 3.34 -12.01
N TYR A 300 -6.64 3.49 -13.12
CA TYR A 300 -6.48 2.59 -14.25
C TYR A 300 -5.07 2.67 -14.84
N ALA A 301 -4.55 3.86 -15.06
CA ALA A 301 -3.21 4.05 -15.60
C ALA A 301 -2.11 3.55 -14.66
N ASP A 302 -2.21 3.85 -13.36
CA ASP A 302 -1.11 3.58 -12.41
C ASP A 302 -1.22 2.16 -11.81
N ILE A 303 -2.38 1.77 -11.28
CA ILE A 303 -2.55 0.52 -10.55
C ILE A 303 -2.90 -0.63 -11.49
N MET A 304 -3.95 -0.47 -12.31
CA MET A 304 -4.31 -1.49 -13.29
C MET A 304 -3.18 -1.70 -14.30
N GLY A 305 -2.49 -0.63 -14.71
CA GLY A 305 -1.31 -0.71 -15.57
C GLY A 305 -0.19 -1.61 -14.98
N ILE A 306 0.04 -1.56 -13.66
CA ILE A 306 1.01 -2.46 -13.00
C ILE A 306 0.49 -3.89 -12.96
N ILE A 307 -0.80 -4.11 -12.67
CA ILE A 307 -1.42 -5.45 -12.66
C ILE A 307 -1.34 -6.09 -14.05
N ILE A 308 -1.64 -5.33 -15.11
CA ILE A 308 -1.52 -5.77 -16.51
C ILE A 308 -0.07 -6.14 -16.83
N ALA A 309 0.88 -5.26 -16.50
CA ALA A 309 2.29 -5.47 -16.76
C ALA A 309 2.86 -6.71 -16.04
N ALA A 310 2.49 -6.90 -14.77
CA ALA A 310 2.84 -8.09 -13.99
C ALA A 310 2.24 -9.36 -14.63
N GLY A 311 0.98 -9.31 -15.10
CA GLY A 311 0.34 -10.40 -15.81
C GLY A 311 1.09 -10.82 -17.08
N VAL A 312 1.54 -9.87 -17.88
CA VAL A 312 2.35 -10.12 -19.08
C VAL A 312 3.70 -10.77 -18.73
N PHE A 313 4.36 -10.26 -17.67
CA PHE A 313 5.62 -10.83 -17.20
C PHE A 313 5.46 -12.28 -16.73
N VAL A 314 4.43 -12.55 -15.91
CA VAL A 314 4.11 -13.90 -15.41
C VAL A 314 3.75 -14.84 -16.58
N ALA A 315 3.02 -14.37 -17.60
CA ALA A 315 2.73 -15.14 -18.80
C ALA A 315 4.02 -15.55 -19.53
N GLY A 316 5.01 -14.66 -19.60
CA GLY A 316 6.34 -14.96 -20.14
C GLY A 316 7.08 -16.05 -19.36
N LEU A 317 7.10 -15.95 -18.04
CA LEU A 317 7.70 -16.96 -17.15
C LEU A 317 7.00 -18.32 -17.30
N LYS A 318 5.67 -18.33 -17.36
CA LYS A 318 4.85 -19.53 -17.56
C LYS A 318 5.10 -20.17 -18.94
N ALA A 319 5.19 -19.35 -19.99
CA ALA A 319 5.47 -19.84 -21.34
C ALA A 319 6.82 -20.56 -21.44
N CYS A 320 7.80 -20.13 -20.64
CA CYS A 320 9.13 -20.76 -20.54
C CYS A 320 9.16 -21.97 -19.58
N GLY A 321 8.09 -22.25 -18.83
CA GLY A 321 8.04 -23.31 -17.81
C GLY A 321 8.72 -22.96 -16.49
N ALA A 322 9.09 -21.71 -16.29
CA ALA A 322 9.78 -21.28 -15.06
C ALA A 322 8.87 -21.33 -13.82
N ILE A 323 7.59 -21.00 -13.98
CA ILE A 323 6.62 -21.07 -12.88
C ILE A 323 6.49 -22.50 -12.38
N ASP A 324 6.36 -23.49 -13.26
CA ASP A 324 6.20 -24.90 -12.90
C ASP A 324 7.41 -25.39 -12.10
N VAL A 325 8.64 -25.04 -12.52
CA VAL A 325 9.87 -25.39 -11.80
C VAL A 325 9.92 -24.74 -10.42
N VAL A 326 9.54 -23.46 -10.30
CA VAL A 326 9.48 -22.76 -9.01
C VAL A 326 8.45 -23.40 -8.09
N ILE A 327 7.27 -23.75 -8.58
CA ILE A 327 6.23 -24.41 -7.80
C ILE A 327 6.69 -25.79 -7.31
N GLU A 328 7.30 -26.61 -8.19
CA GLU A 328 7.85 -27.91 -7.79
C GLU A 328 8.96 -27.77 -6.73
N TRP A 329 9.82 -26.76 -6.86
CA TRP A 329 10.84 -26.46 -5.83
C TRP A 329 10.21 -26.01 -4.51
N LEU A 330 9.18 -25.19 -4.56
CA LEU A 330 8.48 -24.71 -3.37
C LEU A 330 7.71 -25.82 -2.64
N LYS A 331 7.30 -26.90 -3.34
CA LYS A 331 6.66 -28.07 -2.73
C LYS A 331 7.60 -28.91 -1.84
N VAL A 332 8.91 -28.78 -2.03
CA VAL A 332 9.91 -29.56 -1.28
C VAL A 332 9.88 -29.23 0.21
N ASP A 333 9.72 -27.94 0.56
CA ASP A 333 9.63 -27.50 1.95
C ASP A 333 8.73 -26.25 2.05
N GLN A 334 7.74 -26.32 2.92
CA GLN A 334 6.84 -25.18 3.20
C GLN A 334 7.57 -23.93 3.67
N SER A 335 8.77 -24.07 4.27
CA SER A 335 9.60 -22.94 4.69
C SER A 335 9.97 -22.06 3.48
N TYR A 336 10.24 -22.64 2.32
CA TYR A 336 10.53 -21.88 1.10
C TYR A 336 9.36 -21.01 0.66
N VAL A 337 8.12 -21.50 0.84
CA VAL A 337 6.91 -20.73 0.53
C VAL A 337 6.75 -19.56 1.50
N LYS A 338 6.94 -19.79 2.80
CA LYS A 338 6.85 -18.77 3.85
C LYS A 338 7.86 -17.65 3.60
N PHE A 339 9.13 -18.01 3.44
CA PHE A 339 10.20 -17.04 3.19
C PHE A 339 10.08 -16.40 1.81
N GLY A 340 9.75 -17.16 0.77
CA GLY A 340 9.51 -16.63 -0.57
C GLY A 340 8.34 -15.63 -0.59
N GLY A 341 7.21 -15.98 0.05
CA GLY A 341 6.01 -15.16 0.11
C GLY A 341 6.16 -13.86 0.91
N THR A 342 7.15 -13.80 1.78
CA THR A 342 7.41 -12.61 2.62
C THR A 342 8.64 -11.83 2.16
N PHE A 343 9.79 -12.45 2.06
CA PHE A 343 11.05 -11.75 1.75
C PHE A 343 11.15 -11.27 0.31
N VAL A 344 10.62 -12.02 -0.66
CA VAL A 344 10.69 -11.60 -2.08
C VAL A 344 9.90 -10.31 -2.30
N PRO A 345 8.61 -10.19 -1.92
CA PRO A 345 7.88 -8.92 -2.02
C PRO A 345 8.52 -7.79 -1.20
N PHE A 346 9.08 -8.09 -0.02
CA PHE A 346 9.77 -7.09 0.80
C PHE A 346 11.00 -6.52 0.09
N ILE A 347 11.94 -7.38 -0.34
CA ILE A 347 13.17 -6.96 -1.02
C ILE A 347 12.84 -6.17 -2.28
N MET A 348 11.89 -6.66 -3.08
CA MET A 348 11.46 -5.96 -4.29
C MET A 348 10.82 -4.61 -3.94
N GLY A 349 10.04 -4.52 -2.87
CA GLY A 349 9.48 -3.25 -2.37
C GLY A 349 10.57 -2.25 -1.99
N VAL A 350 11.63 -2.70 -1.30
CA VAL A 350 12.80 -1.88 -0.95
C VAL A 350 13.53 -1.40 -2.20
N VAL A 351 13.81 -2.31 -3.13
CA VAL A 351 14.63 -2.06 -4.33
C VAL A 351 13.91 -1.17 -5.34
N THR A 352 12.60 -1.37 -5.52
CA THR A 352 11.82 -0.63 -6.54
C THR A 352 11.14 0.61 -6.00
N GLY A 353 10.99 0.73 -4.69
CA GLY A 353 10.16 1.76 -4.04
C GLY A 353 8.66 1.55 -4.24
N SER A 354 8.26 0.44 -4.88
CA SER A 354 6.86 0.08 -5.15
C SER A 354 6.57 -1.30 -4.59
N GLY A 355 5.82 -1.37 -3.49
CA GLY A 355 5.31 -2.64 -2.97
C GLY A 355 4.34 -3.32 -3.93
N ASP A 356 3.63 -2.54 -4.74
CA ASP A 356 2.55 -3.02 -5.60
C ASP A 356 3.03 -3.98 -6.69
N ALA A 357 4.08 -3.59 -7.44
CA ALA A 357 4.58 -4.40 -8.55
C ALA A 357 5.04 -5.79 -8.10
N ALA A 358 5.81 -5.85 -7.01
CA ALA A 358 6.30 -7.10 -6.45
C ALA A 358 5.18 -7.99 -5.91
N THR A 359 4.24 -7.39 -5.18
CA THR A 359 3.09 -8.10 -4.60
C THR A 359 2.19 -8.67 -5.69
N PHE A 360 1.85 -7.89 -6.71
CA PHE A 360 0.99 -8.38 -7.79
C PHE A 360 1.68 -9.46 -8.62
N ALA A 361 2.98 -9.32 -8.93
CA ALA A 361 3.73 -10.34 -9.64
C ALA A 361 3.80 -11.65 -8.83
N PHE A 362 4.09 -11.58 -7.52
CA PHE A 362 4.09 -12.74 -6.65
C PHE A 362 2.71 -13.41 -6.56
N ASN A 363 1.66 -12.63 -6.33
CA ASN A 363 0.30 -13.16 -6.21
C ASN A 363 -0.20 -13.79 -7.52
N GLN A 364 0.22 -13.27 -8.66
CA GLN A 364 -0.12 -13.84 -9.97
C GLN A 364 0.68 -15.11 -10.30
N ALA A 365 1.92 -15.20 -9.81
CA ALA A 365 2.81 -16.32 -10.13
C ALA A 365 2.69 -17.48 -9.14
N VAL A 366 2.54 -17.19 -7.84
CA VAL A 366 2.69 -18.17 -6.76
C VAL A 366 1.39 -18.36 -5.99
N THR A 367 0.72 -17.29 -5.56
CA THR A 367 -0.47 -17.39 -4.70
C THR A 367 -1.65 -18.11 -5.35
N ILE A 368 -1.74 -18.11 -6.68
CA ILE A 368 -2.74 -18.91 -7.40
C ILE A 368 -2.58 -20.42 -7.17
N HIS A 369 -1.38 -20.87 -6.79
CA HIS A 369 -1.02 -22.26 -6.49
C HIS A 369 -0.93 -22.55 -4.97
N ALA A 370 -1.40 -21.65 -4.13
CA ALA A 370 -1.27 -21.76 -2.67
C ALA A 370 -1.81 -23.09 -2.11
N ALA A 371 -2.94 -23.58 -2.63
CA ALA A 371 -3.53 -24.84 -2.22
C ALA A 371 -2.57 -26.03 -2.49
N ASP A 372 -1.91 -26.05 -3.64
CA ASP A 372 -0.94 -27.08 -4.01
C ASP A 372 0.34 -27.02 -3.15
N LEU A 373 0.60 -25.85 -2.55
CA LEU A 373 1.73 -25.57 -1.67
C LEU A 373 1.39 -25.79 -0.19
N GLY A 374 0.14 -26.18 0.15
CA GLY A 374 -0.32 -26.40 1.51
C GLY A 374 -0.68 -25.13 2.29
N PHE A 375 -0.97 -24.03 1.61
CA PHE A 375 -1.34 -22.74 2.21
C PHE A 375 -2.73 -22.28 1.78
N ALA A 376 -3.39 -21.54 2.68
CA ALA A 376 -4.59 -20.78 2.31
C ALA A 376 -4.22 -19.62 1.40
N GLN A 377 -4.97 -19.46 0.31
CA GLN A 377 -4.68 -18.48 -0.74
C GLN A 377 -4.72 -17.03 -0.23
N ASP A 378 -5.65 -16.74 0.66
CA ASP A 378 -5.77 -15.44 1.33
C ASP A 378 -4.58 -15.16 2.25
N LYS A 379 -4.15 -16.13 3.08
CA LYS A 379 -2.99 -15.97 3.97
C LYS A 379 -1.71 -15.69 3.20
N LEU A 380 -1.41 -16.50 2.17
CA LEU A 380 -0.20 -16.31 1.37
C LEU A 380 -0.24 -14.99 0.60
N GLY A 381 -1.39 -14.67 -0.02
CA GLY A 381 -1.56 -13.43 -0.76
C GLY A 381 -1.44 -12.18 0.11
N MET A 382 -1.98 -12.23 1.32
CA MET A 382 -1.91 -11.11 2.26
C MET A 382 -0.54 -10.96 2.92
N ALA A 383 0.17 -12.05 3.15
CA ALA A 383 1.55 -11.98 3.61
C ALA A 383 2.47 -11.31 2.58
N ALA A 384 2.29 -11.61 1.30
CA ALA A 384 2.98 -10.90 0.23
C ALA A 384 2.61 -9.42 0.17
N ALA A 385 1.32 -9.08 0.37
CA ALA A 385 0.84 -7.71 0.36
C ALA A 385 1.45 -6.85 1.49
N ILE A 386 1.42 -7.35 2.73
CA ILE A 386 2.02 -6.61 3.85
C ILE A 386 3.54 -6.51 3.70
N SER A 387 4.20 -7.58 3.26
CA SER A 387 5.65 -7.57 3.07
C SER A 387 6.09 -6.57 2.00
N GLY A 388 5.36 -6.47 0.89
CA GLY A 388 5.58 -5.44 -0.13
C GLY A 388 5.36 -4.02 0.40
N ALA A 389 4.33 -3.81 1.22
CA ALA A 389 4.05 -2.52 1.85
C ALA A 389 5.15 -2.12 2.87
N LEU A 390 5.64 -3.07 3.68
CA LEU A 390 6.76 -2.88 4.59
C LEU A 390 8.05 -2.57 3.81
N GLY A 391 8.32 -3.28 2.71
CA GLY A 391 9.47 -3.03 1.82
C GLY A 391 9.43 -1.62 1.23
N ARG A 392 8.29 -1.16 0.75
CA ARG A 392 8.10 0.22 0.28
C ARG A 392 8.39 1.24 1.39
N SER A 393 7.92 1.00 2.62
CA SER A 393 8.15 1.91 3.76
C SER A 393 9.59 1.89 4.28
N ALA A 394 10.39 0.91 3.85
CA ALA A 394 11.85 0.82 4.07
C ALA A 394 12.67 1.39 2.91
N SER A 395 12.05 1.76 1.80
CA SER A 395 12.74 2.18 0.57
C SER A 395 13.02 3.69 0.53
N PRO A 396 14.27 4.10 0.25
CA PRO A 396 14.57 5.54 0.09
C PRO A 396 14.06 6.13 -1.22
N ILE A 397 13.66 5.29 -2.18
CA ILE A 397 13.18 5.74 -3.50
C ILE A 397 11.66 5.68 -3.63
N ALA A 398 10.96 5.23 -2.58
CA ALA A 398 9.50 5.22 -2.55
C ALA A 398 8.93 6.64 -2.58
N GLY A 399 7.81 6.84 -3.31
CA GLY A 399 7.16 8.14 -3.39
C GLY A 399 6.82 8.73 -2.02
N ALA A 400 6.36 7.91 -1.07
CA ALA A 400 6.11 8.31 0.31
C ALA A 400 7.39 8.80 1.03
N ALA A 401 8.52 8.10 0.83
CA ALA A 401 9.81 8.49 1.42
C ALA A 401 10.31 9.83 0.85
N ILE A 402 10.15 10.04 -0.47
CA ILE A 402 10.53 11.28 -1.13
C ILE A 402 9.68 12.45 -0.61
N VAL A 403 8.37 12.26 -0.44
CA VAL A 403 7.46 13.27 0.12
C VAL A 403 7.84 13.61 1.57
N CYS A 404 8.00 12.61 2.44
CA CYS A 404 8.39 12.84 3.84
C CYS A 404 9.76 13.51 3.94
N ALA A 405 10.73 13.10 3.11
CA ALA A 405 12.08 13.67 3.09
C ALA A 405 12.09 15.12 2.60
N GLY A 406 11.27 15.43 1.57
CA GLY A 406 11.09 16.79 1.07
C GLY A 406 10.51 17.72 2.14
N LEU A 407 9.47 17.26 2.87
CA LEU A 407 8.87 18.02 3.98
C LEU A 407 9.82 18.19 5.18
N ALA A 408 10.67 17.22 5.44
CA ALA A 408 11.69 17.28 6.49
C ALA A 408 12.99 17.95 6.04
N MET A 409 13.13 18.30 4.76
CA MET A 409 14.33 18.86 4.12
C MET A 409 15.59 18.01 4.34
N VAL A 410 15.46 16.70 4.21
CA VAL A 410 16.57 15.74 4.38
C VAL A 410 16.63 14.76 3.20
N ASN A 411 17.77 14.04 3.10
CA ASN A 411 17.89 12.97 2.11
C ASN A 411 16.99 11.77 2.49
N PRO A 412 16.19 11.21 1.56
CA PRO A 412 15.34 10.04 1.82
C PRO A 412 16.07 8.83 2.42
N ILE A 413 17.35 8.65 2.13
CA ILE A 413 18.20 7.60 2.73
C ILE A 413 18.23 7.72 4.27
N GLN A 414 18.17 8.94 4.82
CA GLN A 414 18.16 9.15 6.26
C GLN A 414 16.89 8.60 6.92
N LEU A 415 15.76 8.67 6.22
CA LEU A 415 14.50 8.07 6.68
C LEU A 415 14.59 6.54 6.62
N ALA A 416 15.04 6.02 5.47
CA ALA A 416 15.18 4.58 5.27
C ALA A 416 16.09 3.91 6.31
N LYS A 417 17.20 4.55 6.71
CA LYS A 417 18.07 4.05 7.80
C LYS A 417 17.34 3.85 9.13
N ARG A 418 16.27 4.61 9.39
CA ARG A 418 15.48 4.55 10.62
C ARG A 418 14.32 3.56 10.54
N THR A 419 13.73 3.41 9.35
CA THR A 419 12.57 2.52 9.16
C THR A 419 12.97 1.09 8.82
N PHE A 420 14.09 0.88 8.11
CA PHE A 420 14.47 -0.42 7.53
C PHE A 420 14.48 -1.57 8.53
N LEU A 421 15.11 -1.37 9.69
CA LEU A 421 15.24 -2.44 10.68
C LEU A 421 13.87 -2.88 11.22
N GLY A 422 12.98 -1.92 11.52
CA GLY A 422 11.63 -2.21 12.00
C GLY A 422 10.81 -2.96 10.96
N MET A 423 10.90 -2.55 9.69
CA MET A 423 10.21 -3.21 8.59
C MET A 423 10.73 -4.63 8.34
N LEU A 424 12.06 -4.82 8.37
CA LEU A 424 12.70 -6.13 8.20
C LEU A 424 12.29 -7.10 9.33
N LEU A 425 12.38 -6.67 10.59
CA LEU A 425 12.00 -7.51 11.73
C LEU A 425 10.51 -7.86 11.70
N SER A 426 9.67 -6.96 11.21
CA SER A 426 8.24 -7.25 11.00
C SER A 426 8.03 -8.35 9.96
N VAL A 427 8.77 -8.33 8.84
CA VAL A 427 8.69 -9.39 7.82
C VAL A 427 9.17 -10.72 8.37
N VAL A 428 10.26 -10.73 9.16
CA VAL A 428 10.74 -11.93 9.85
C VAL A 428 9.64 -12.49 10.77
N ALA A 429 9.04 -11.65 11.60
CA ALA A 429 7.98 -12.09 12.50
C ALA A 429 6.75 -12.64 11.75
N ILE A 430 6.36 -12.04 10.64
CA ILE A 430 5.25 -12.53 9.80
C ILE A 430 5.59 -13.91 9.23
N ALA A 431 6.80 -14.10 8.70
CA ALA A 431 7.23 -15.37 8.12
C ALA A 431 7.23 -16.52 9.16
N PHE A 432 7.55 -16.24 10.42
CA PHE A 432 7.65 -17.28 11.46
C PHE A 432 6.35 -17.52 12.23
N PHE A 433 5.53 -16.50 12.45
CA PHE A 433 4.42 -16.55 13.39
C PHE A 433 3.03 -16.43 12.75
N VAL A 434 2.94 -16.02 11.49
CA VAL A 434 1.63 -15.75 10.87
C VAL A 434 1.34 -16.69 9.70
N ILE A 435 2.31 -17.04 8.89
CA ILE A 435 2.21 -18.02 7.81
C ILE A 435 2.81 -19.36 8.30
#